data_d45a4c30881323296241d30bf749d6ca
#
_entry.id   d45a4c30881323296241d30bf749d6ca
#
_cell.length_a   1.000
_cell.length_b   1.000
_cell.length_c   1.000
_cell.angle_alpha   90.00
_cell.angle_beta   90.00
_cell.angle_gamma   90.00
#
_symmetry.space_group_name_H-M   'P 1'
#
loop_
_entity.id
_entity.type
_entity.pdbx_description
1 polymer ?
#
loop_
_entity_poly.entity_id
_entity_poly.type
_entity_poly.pdbx_seq_one_letter_code
_entity_poly.pdbx_strand_id
1 'polypeptide(L)'
;MATLEKAIEIAARAHAGQVDKAGQPYILHPIRVMLRMSSEAERITGVLHDVVEDSDVTLDDLRDEGFDAAILEALDALTKRPGESRMDAAGRARLVPLARVVKLADNAENSDLSRIANPTEKDVRCVEEYARIRAFLLEEIDPCES
;
A
#
# COMPACT_ATOMS: atom_id res chain seq x y z
N MET A 1 7.52 9.98 -19.08
CA MET A 1 6.63 9.44 -18.07
C MET A 1 7.03 8.01 -17.72
N ALA A 2 7.18 7.70 -16.47
CA ALA A 2 7.56 6.36 -16.05
C ALA A 2 6.42 5.36 -16.27
N THR A 3 6.76 4.13 -16.65
CA THR A 3 5.82 3.10 -17.03
C THR A 3 5.51 2.14 -15.88
N LEU A 4 4.47 1.33 -16.04
CA LEU A 4 4.16 0.25 -15.11
C LEU A 4 5.33 -0.75 -15.00
N GLU A 5 5.96 -1.08 -16.12
CA GLU A 5 7.12 -1.98 -16.15
C GLU A 5 8.28 -1.42 -15.32
N LYS A 6 8.51 -0.12 -15.40
CA LYS A 6 9.53 0.55 -14.57
C LYS A 6 9.16 0.49 -13.09
N ALA A 7 7.90 0.69 -12.76
CA ALA A 7 7.41 0.58 -11.38
C ALA A 7 7.62 -0.84 -10.82
N ILE A 8 7.30 -1.86 -11.61
CA ILE A 8 7.52 -3.26 -11.23
C ILE A 8 9.01 -3.54 -11.01
N GLU A 9 9.88 -3.04 -11.89
CA GLU A 9 11.33 -3.18 -11.74
C GLU A 9 11.83 -2.58 -10.44
N ILE A 10 11.41 -1.36 -10.13
CA ILE A 10 11.79 -0.66 -8.89
C ILE A 10 11.31 -1.45 -7.67
N ALA A 11 10.05 -1.88 -7.67
CA ALA A 11 9.48 -2.65 -6.56
C ALA A 11 10.21 -4.00 -6.38
N ALA A 12 10.52 -4.69 -7.46
CA ALA A 12 11.24 -5.96 -7.42
C ALA A 12 12.63 -5.79 -6.80
N ARG A 13 13.35 -4.73 -7.13
CA ARG A 13 14.66 -4.42 -6.56
C ARG A 13 14.55 -4.00 -5.09
N ALA A 14 13.58 -3.14 -4.78
CA ALA A 14 13.39 -2.62 -3.43
C ALA A 14 13.06 -3.72 -2.43
N HIS A 15 12.25 -4.70 -2.84
CA HIS A 15 11.80 -5.78 -1.96
C HIS A 15 12.64 -7.06 -2.09
N ALA A 16 13.73 -7.04 -2.86
CA ALA A 16 14.58 -8.21 -3.03
C ALA A 16 15.11 -8.70 -1.67
N GLY A 17 14.94 -9.99 -1.39
CA GLY A 17 15.37 -10.60 -0.14
C GLY A 17 14.43 -10.45 1.03
N GLN A 18 13.37 -9.66 0.91
CA GLN A 18 12.33 -9.54 1.95
C GLN A 18 11.34 -10.70 1.83
N VAL A 19 10.85 -11.17 2.98
CA VAL A 19 9.84 -12.24 3.05
C VAL A 19 8.64 -11.77 3.86
N ASP A 20 7.48 -12.36 3.58
CA ASP A 20 6.24 -12.09 4.32
C ASP A 20 6.09 -13.06 5.52
N LYS A 21 4.97 -12.94 6.25
CA LYS A 21 4.67 -13.79 7.41
C LYS A 21 4.54 -15.28 7.06
N ALA A 22 4.25 -15.60 5.80
CA ALA A 22 4.15 -16.96 5.30
C ALA A 22 5.49 -17.49 4.77
N GLY A 23 6.57 -16.70 4.84
CA GLY A 23 7.89 -17.07 4.36
C GLY A 23 8.05 -16.95 2.85
N GLN A 24 7.09 -16.34 2.15
CA GLN A 24 7.14 -16.13 0.71
C GLN A 24 7.83 -14.81 0.36
N PRO A 25 8.40 -14.66 -0.86
CA PRO A 25 8.97 -13.38 -1.28
C PRO A 25 7.97 -12.25 -1.11
N TYR A 26 8.38 -11.17 -0.44
CA TYR A 26 7.49 -10.05 -0.12
C TYR A 26 6.92 -9.37 -1.37
N ILE A 27 7.66 -9.37 -2.47
CA ILE A 27 7.22 -8.76 -3.74
C ILE A 27 5.83 -9.29 -4.19
N LEU A 28 5.45 -10.48 -3.79
CA LEU A 28 4.14 -11.04 -4.15
C LEU A 28 2.99 -10.20 -3.59
N HIS A 29 3.15 -9.56 -2.42
CA HIS A 29 2.12 -8.71 -1.83
C HIS A 29 1.83 -7.46 -2.69
N PRO A 30 2.80 -6.60 -3.01
CA PRO A 30 2.53 -5.47 -3.90
C PRO A 30 2.04 -5.89 -5.30
N ILE A 31 2.48 -7.05 -5.81
CA ILE A 31 1.96 -7.58 -7.07
C ILE A 31 0.47 -7.93 -6.93
N ARG A 32 0.05 -8.59 -5.85
CA ARG A 32 -1.37 -8.90 -5.62
C ARG A 32 -2.20 -7.64 -5.48
N VAL A 33 -1.70 -6.61 -4.79
CA VAL A 33 -2.38 -5.31 -4.70
C VAL A 33 -2.53 -4.70 -6.10
N MET A 34 -1.45 -4.69 -6.89
CA MET A 34 -1.46 -4.20 -8.27
C MET A 34 -2.52 -4.89 -9.12
N LEU A 35 -2.63 -6.21 -9.01
CA LEU A 35 -3.57 -7.02 -9.81
C LEU A 35 -5.03 -6.75 -9.45
N ARG A 36 -5.34 -6.17 -8.31
CA ARG A 36 -6.69 -5.74 -7.93
C ARG A 36 -7.08 -4.39 -8.53
N MET A 37 -6.14 -3.67 -9.13
CA MET A 37 -6.37 -2.32 -9.63
C MET A 37 -6.92 -2.33 -11.06
N SER A 38 -7.61 -1.25 -11.43
CA SER A 38 -8.32 -1.13 -12.71
C SER A 38 -7.65 -0.19 -13.70
N SER A 39 -6.82 0.75 -13.25
CA SER A 39 -6.14 1.71 -14.12
C SER A 39 -4.63 1.60 -14.01
N GLU A 40 -3.90 2.16 -14.97
CA GLU A 40 -2.45 2.17 -14.94
C GLU A 40 -1.91 2.94 -13.73
N ALA A 41 -2.47 4.12 -13.44
CA ALA A 41 -2.07 4.91 -12.28
C ALA A 41 -2.28 4.16 -10.96
N GLU A 42 -3.41 3.46 -10.83
CA GLU A 42 -3.69 2.62 -9.66
C GLU A 42 -2.71 1.46 -9.55
N ARG A 43 -2.40 0.80 -10.66
CA ARG A 43 -1.46 -0.33 -10.68
C ARG A 43 -0.05 0.11 -10.29
N ILE A 44 0.41 1.22 -10.84
CA ILE A 44 1.72 1.79 -10.51
C ILE A 44 1.77 2.13 -9.01
N THR A 45 0.76 2.82 -8.51
CA THR A 45 0.67 3.17 -7.09
C THR A 45 0.62 1.91 -6.22
N GLY A 46 -0.14 0.92 -6.63
CA GLY A 46 -0.28 -0.35 -5.91
C GLY A 46 1.03 -1.11 -5.78
N VAL A 47 1.78 -1.25 -6.87
CA VAL A 47 3.05 -1.98 -6.85
C VAL A 47 4.15 -1.22 -6.10
N LEU A 48 4.05 0.11 -6.02
CA LEU A 48 5.03 0.96 -5.34
C LEU A 48 4.64 1.32 -3.89
N HIS A 49 3.47 0.93 -3.41
CA HIS A 49 2.90 1.48 -2.17
C HIS A 49 3.76 1.27 -0.92
N ASP A 50 4.57 0.22 -0.85
CA ASP A 50 5.45 -0.07 0.29
C ASP A 50 6.94 0.25 0.03
N VAL A 51 7.29 0.69 -1.19
CA VAL A 51 8.70 0.88 -1.58
C VAL A 51 9.38 1.94 -0.72
N VAL A 52 8.74 3.08 -0.51
CA VAL A 52 9.32 4.19 0.27
C VAL A 52 9.48 3.81 1.75
N GLU A 53 8.50 3.10 2.32
CA GLU A 53 8.52 2.69 3.72
C GLU A 53 9.55 1.59 3.99
N ASP A 54 9.68 0.62 3.08
CA ASP A 54 10.41 -0.62 3.32
C ASP A 54 11.78 -0.71 2.62
N SER A 55 12.22 0.37 1.97
CA SER A 55 13.52 0.41 1.29
C SER A 55 14.15 1.80 1.34
N ASP A 56 15.32 1.95 0.74
CA ASP A 56 16.04 3.23 0.68
C ASP A 56 15.54 4.16 -0.43
N VAL A 57 14.58 3.71 -1.24
CA VAL A 57 14.01 4.52 -2.33
C VAL A 57 13.15 5.63 -1.73
N THR A 58 13.40 6.86 -2.17
CA THR A 58 12.67 8.04 -1.70
C THR A 58 11.64 8.51 -2.73
N LEU A 59 10.72 9.37 -2.30
CA LEU A 59 9.79 10.03 -3.22
C LEU A 59 10.53 10.88 -4.27
N ASP A 60 11.65 11.49 -3.89
CA ASP A 60 12.48 12.26 -4.83
C ASP A 60 13.09 11.35 -5.90
N ASP A 61 13.54 10.15 -5.52
CA ASP A 61 14.04 9.16 -6.48
C ASP A 61 12.94 8.81 -7.50
N LEU A 62 11.71 8.60 -7.03
CA LEU A 62 10.57 8.26 -7.89
C LEU A 62 10.18 9.44 -8.79
N ARG A 63 10.28 10.67 -8.28
CA ARG A 63 10.07 11.86 -9.09
C ARG A 63 11.09 11.94 -10.21
N ASP A 64 12.35 11.67 -9.91
CA ASP A 64 13.44 11.68 -10.90
C ASP A 64 13.27 10.60 -11.96
N GLU A 65 12.62 9.48 -11.64
CA GLU A 65 12.26 8.42 -12.59
C GLU A 65 11.11 8.83 -13.52
N GLY A 66 10.40 9.90 -13.22
CA GLY A 66 9.36 10.46 -14.08
C GLY A 66 7.93 10.04 -13.74
N PHE A 67 7.67 9.59 -12.52
CA PHE A 67 6.29 9.29 -12.09
C PHE A 67 5.49 10.57 -11.88
N ASP A 68 4.18 10.51 -12.20
CA ASP A 68 3.28 11.65 -12.11
C ASP A 68 3.13 12.19 -10.68
N ALA A 69 2.87 13.49 -10.57
CA ALA A 69 2.62 14.15 -9.30
C ALA A 69 1.47 13.50 -8.52
N ALA A 70 0.40 13.06 -9.20
CA ALA A 70 -0.73 12.39 -8.56
C ALA A 70 -0.32 11.06 -7.92
N ILE A 71 0.55 10.30 -8.59
CA ILE A 71 1.09 9.04 -8.06
C ILE A 71 1.98 9.32 -6.84
N LEU A 72 2.85 10.32 -6.93
CA LEU A 72 3.75 10.70 -5.83
C LEU A 72 2.96 11.17 -4.60
N GLU A 73 1.90 11.95 -4.80
CA GLU A 73 1.00 12.38 -3.72
C GLU A 73 0.33 11.19 -3.04
N ALA A 74 -0.15 10.24 -3.82
CA ALA A 74 -0.78 9.03 -3.30
C ALA A 74 0.23 8.18 -2.51
N LEU A 75 1.44 8.02 -3.01
CA LEU A 75 2.50 7.28 -2.34
C LEU A 75 2.91 7.93 -1.02
N ASP A 76 2.97 9.27 -0.97
CA ASP A 76 3.22 10.00 0.27
C ASP A 76 2.11 9.74 1.29
N ALA A 77 0.85 9.78 0.85
CA ALA A 77 -0.30 9.51 1.72
C ALA A 77 -0.31 8.06 2.22
N LEU A 78 0.24 7.12 1.45
CA LEU A 78 0.29 5.69 1.81
C LEU A 78 1.49 5.32 2.69
N THR A 79 2.50 6.19 2.75
CA THR A 79 3.71 5.95 3.54
C THR A 79 3.49 6.34 4.98
N LYS A 80 3.55 5.37 5.89
CA LYS A 80 3.37 5.61 7.32
C LYS A 80 4.52 6.46 7.87
N ARG A 81 4.18 7.46 8.66
CA ARG A 81 5.16 8.35 9.32
C ARG A 81 5.52 7.84 10.71
N PRO A 82 6.72 8.19 11.22
CA PRO A 82 7.10 7.81 12.59
C PRO A 82 6.05 8.28 13.61
N GLY A 83 5.70 7.40 14.54
CA GLY A 83 4.74 7.71 15.60
C GLY A 83 3.27 7.59 15.20
N GLU A 84 2.95 7.37 13.94
CA GLU A 84 1.56 7.17 13.50
C GLU A 84 1.06 5.76 13.83
N SER A 85 -0.21 5.66 14.23
CA SER A 85 -0.92 4.39 14.26
C SER A 85 -1.35 4.00 12.83
N ARG A 86 -1.78 2.77 12.66
CA ARG A 86 -2.38 2.32 11.38
C ARG A 86 -3.60 3.16 11.02
N MET A 87 -4.42 3.52 12.02
CA MET A 87 -5.61 4.36 11.79
C MET A 87 -5.23 5.78 11.37
N ASP A 88 -4.18 6.37 11.97
CA ASP A 88 -3.69 7.69 11.58
C ASP A 88 -3.24 7.71 10.11
N ALA A 89 -2.47 6.71 9.70
CA ALA A 89 -2.01 6.56 8.32
C ALA A 89 -3.20 6.36 7.37
N ALA A 90 -4.19 5.56 7.77
CA ALA A 90 -5.42 5.36 6.99
C ALA A 90 -6.21 6.66 6.82
N GLY A 91 -6.19 7.54 7.83
CA GLY A 91 -6.84 8.86 7.77
C GLY A 91 -6.28 9.75 6.66
N ARG A 92 -4.98 9.70 6.44
CA ARG A 92 -4.35 10.45 5.34
C ARG A 92 -4.66 9.82 3.97
N ALA A 93 -4.56 8.49 3.87
CA ALA A 93 -4.86 7.77 2.63
C ALA A 93 -6.32 7.95 2.21
N ARG A 94 -7.24 8.00 3.17
CA ARG A 94 -8.68 8.17 2.94
C ARG A 94 -9.01 9.42 2.13
N LEU A 95 -8.24 10.50 2.34
CA LEU A 95 -8.50 11.81 1.72
C LEU A 95 -7.95 11.94 0.30
N VAL A 96 -7.12 11.01 -0.15
CA VAL A 96 -6.52 11.00 -1.49
C VAL A 96 -7.13 9.83 -2.26
N PRO A 97 -8.01 10.08 -3.27
CA PRO A 97 -8.75 9.00 -3.94
C PRO A 97 -7.88 7.86 -4.46
N LEU A 98 -6.74 8.16 -5.08
CA LEU A 98 -5.82 7.15 -5.59
C LEU A 98 -5.19 6.32 -4.46
N ALA A 99 -4.84 6.96 -3.34
CA ALA A 99 -4.30 6.27 -2.16
C ALA A 99 -5.38 5.42 -1.48
N ARG A 100 -6.61 5.92 -1.42
CA ARG A 100 -7.73 5.22 -0.79
C ARG A 100 -8.01 3.87 -1.46
N VAL A 101 -8.07 3.82 -2.79
CA VAL A 101 -8.34 2.57 -3.50
C VAL A 101 -7.22 1.56 -3.31
N VAL A 102 -5.98 2.02 -3.30
CA VAL A 102 -4.81 1.16 -3.05
C VAL A 102 -4.82 0.66 -1.61
N LYS A 103 -5.12 1.53 -0.64
CA LYS A 103 -5.18 1.14 0.78
C LYS A 103 -6.27 0.11 1.04
N LEU A 104 -7.40 0.19 0.36
CA LEU A 104 -8.45 -0.81 0.46
C LEU A 104 -7.98 -2.18 -0.05
N ALA A 105 -7.25 -2.22 -1.15
CA ALA A 105 -6.69 -3.45 -1.69
C ALA A 105 -5.61 -4.04 -0.79
N ASP A 106 -4.72 -3.19 -0.27
CA ASP A 106 -3.70 -3.57 0.72
C ASP A 106 -4.34 -4.18 1.97
N ASN A 107 -5.37 -3.52 2.49
CA ASN A 107 -6.14 -3.98 3.64
C ASN A 107 -6.76 -5.36 3.37
N ALA A 108 -7.35 -5.57 2.20
CA ALA A 108 -7.96 -6.85 1.83
C ALA A 108 -6.91 -7.97 1.79
N GLU A 109 -5.74 -7.71 1.22
CA GLU A 109 -4.65 -8.69 1.18
C GLU A 109 -4.12 -9.00 2.58
N ASN A 110 -3.93 -7.98 3.43
CA ASN A 110 -3.44 -8.16 4.80
C ASN A 110 -4.46 -8.86 5.71
N SER A 111 -5.73 -8.83 5.37
CA SER A 111 -6.79 -9.49 6.13
C SER A 111 -6.94 -10.97 5.80
N ASP A 112 -6.26 -11.45 4.76
CA ASP A 112 -6.32 -12.85 4.33
C ASP A 112 -5.31 -13.68 5.12
N LEU A 113 -5.79 -14.51 6.04
CA LEU A 113 -4.98 -15.42 6.85
C LEU A 113 -4.76 -16.79 6.19
N SER A 114 -5.36 -17.04 5.02
CA SER A 114 -5.33 -18.38 4.38
C SER A 114 -3.92 -18.84 4.01
N ARG A 115 -2.98 -17.90 3.82
CA ARG A 115 -1.59 -18.20 3.48
C ARG A 115 -0.72 -18.51 4.69
N ILE A 116 -1.21 -18.28 5.90
CA ILE A 116 -0.47 -18.52 7.15
C ILE A 116 -0.89 -19.89 7.68
N ALA A 117 0.08 -20.79 7.84
CA ALA A 117 -0.18 -22.17 8.25
C ALA A 117 -0.83 -22.26 9.64
N ASN A 118 -0.37 -21.45 10.60
CA ASN A 118 -0.86 -21.44 11.98
C ASN A 118 -1.02 -19.99 12.46
N PRO A 119 -2.15 -19.32 12.14
CA PRO A 119 -2.37 -17.95 12.60
C PRO A 119 -2.35 -17.85 14.12
N THR A 120 -1.67 -16.83 14.63
CA THR A 120 -1.57 -16.56 16.07
C THR A 120 -2.71 -15.65 16.52
N GLU A 121 -2.88 -15.48 17.84
CA GLU A 121 -3.82 -14.49 18.39
C GLU A 121 -3.48 -13.07 17.92
N LYS A 122 -2.19 -12.76 17.77
CA LYS A 122 -1.74 -11.48 17.22
C LYS A 122 -2.23 -11.30 15.77
N ASP A 123 -2.16 -12.33 14.96
CA ASP A 123 -2.64 -12.29 13.57
C ASP A 123 -4.15 -12.02 13.53
N VAL A 124 -4.92 -12.68 14.39
CA VAL A 124 -6.38 -12.47 14.49
C VAL A 124 -6.68 -11.04 14.94
N ARG A 125 -5.97 -10.50 15.92
CA ARG A 125 -6.15 -9.11 16.37
C ARG A 125 -5.82 -8.11 15.25
N CYS A 126 -4.80 -8.38 14.45
CA CYS A 126 -4.48 -7.53 13.29
C CYS A 126 -5.64 -7.51 12.29
N VAL A 127 -6.25 -8.66 12.01
CA VAL A 127 -7.40 -8.73 11.10
C VAL A 127 -8.59 -7.95 11.65
N GLU A 128 -8.84 -7.99 12.96
CA GLU A 128 -9.88 -7.20 13.60
C GLU A 128 -9.62 -5.70 13.44
N GLU A 129 -8.37 -5.26 13.61
CA GLU A 129 -7.97 -3.87 13.36
C GLU A 129 -8.15 -3.49 11.90
N TYR A 130 -7.75 -4.36 10.97
CA TYR A 130 -7.94 -4.14 9.54
C TYR A 130 -9.41 -4.01 9.17
N ALA A 131 -10.30 -4.76 9.81
CA ALA A 131 -11.74 -4.64 9.59
C ALA A 131 -12.28 -3.26 9.99
N ARG A 132 -11.79 -2.71 11.11
CA ARG A 132 -12.15 -1.35 11.56
C ARG A 132 -11.62 -0.29 10.60
N ILE A 133 -10.39 -0.45 10.13
CA ILE A 133 -9.78 0.46 9.15
C ILE A 133 -10.53 0.41 7.83
N ARG A 134 -10.92 -0.79 7.37
CA ARG A 134 -11.71 -0.95 6.16
C ARG A 134 -13.03 -0.19 6.24
N ALA A 135 -13.75 -0.33 7.35
CA ALA A 135 -15.00 0.39 7.57
C ALA A 135 -14.78 1.91 7.49
N PHE A 136 -13.73 2.40 8.13
CA PHE A 136 -13.32 3.82 8.07
C PHE A 136 -13.03 4.27 6.63
N LEU A 137 -12.27 3.49 5.87
CA LEU A 137 -11.92 3.82 4.49
C LEU A 137 -13.14 3.84 3.56
N LEU A 138 -14.19 3.08 3.88
CA LEU A 138 -15.42 2.99 3.09
C LEU A 138 -16.46 4.05 3.47
N GLU A 139 -16.28 4.77 4.58
CA GLU A 139 -17.18 5.85 4.97
C GLU A 139 -17.21 6.97 3.95
N GLU A 140 -18.37 7.61 3.76
CA GLU A 140 -18.47 8.81 2.93
C GLU A 140 -17.61 9.92 3.53
N ILE A 141 -16.91 10.63 2.65
CA ILE A 141 -16.06 11.75 3.06
C ILE A 141 -16.95 13.00 3.16
N ASP A 142 -16.94 13.64 4.35
CA ASP A 142 -17.59 14.93 4.53
C ASP A 142 -16.90 15.96 3.62
N PRO A 143 -17.66 16.76 2.84
CA PRO A 143 -17.08 17.82 2.04
C PRO A 143 -16.16 18.77 2.79
N CYS A 144 -16.34 18.90 4.11
CA CYS A 144 -15.49 19.74 4.97
C CYS A 144 -14.13 19.08 5.31
N GLU A 145 -13.96 17.78 5.08
CA GLU A 145 -12.73 17.05 5.35
C GLU A 145 -11.77 17.03 4.15
N SER A 146 -12.26 17.34 2.97
CA SER A 146 -11.47 17.28 1.72
C SER A 146 -10.68 18.54 1.44
#